data_4c4ff29a81bade726b39feaddc4c653b
#
_entry.id   4c4ff29a81bade726b39feaddc4c653b
#
_cell.length_a   1.000
_cell.length_b   1.000
_cell.length_c   1.000
_cell.angle_alpha   90.00
_cell.angle_beta   90.00
_cell.angle_gamma   90.00
#
_symmetry.space_group_name_H-M   'P 1'
#
loop_
_entity.id
_entity.type
_entity.pdbx_description
1 polymer ?
#
loop_
_entity_poly.entity_id
_entity_poly.type
_entity_poly.pdbx_seq_one_letter_code
_entity_poly.pdbx_strand_id
1 'polypeptide(L)'
;TGAFVVTYKGRIIAERYGDGITSTTPLESWSMGKSLSGTLMGVLIRQGVYTLDQPAPIPEWQSPGDPRATITIRNILNMSSGLRIIAPQDPDYDENGPYPDHLYYYTGAMNAFKYAATRPQQWQPNTVGR
;
A
#
# COMPACT_ATOMS: atom_id res chain seq x y z
N THR A 1 17.95 11.59 -7.99
CA THR A 1 17.36 10.45 -8.74
C THR A 1 18.44 9.42 -8.97
N GLY A 2 18.26 8.17 -8.49
CA GLY A 2 19.27 7.12 -8.64
C GLY A 2 19.37 6.59 -10.07
N ALA A 3 18.24 6.43 -10.76
CA ALA A 3 18.20 5.96 -12.14
C ALA A 3 17.02 6.59 -12.90
N PHE A 4 17.18 6.70 -14.20
CA PHE A 4 16.15 7.17 -15.13
C PHE A 4 16.16 6.27 -16.35
N VAL A 5 15.02 5.69 -16.71
CA VAL A 5 14.87 4.79 -17.87
C VAL A 5 13.64 5.20 -18.65
N VAL A 6 13.79 5.34 -19.95
CA VAL A 6 12.68 5.63 -20.88
C VAL A 6 12.44 4.44 -21.78
N THR A 7 11.18 4.03 -21.88
CA THR A 7 10.78 2.97 -22.78
C THR A 7 9.81 3.49 -23.85
N TYR A 8 9.93 2.99 -25.05
CA TYR A 8 9.00 3.26 -26.13
C TYR A 8 8.72 1.97 -26.90
N LYS A 9 7.45 1.63 -27.08
CA LYS A 9 7.01 0.40 -27.76
C LYS A 9 7.74 -0.86 -27.22
N GLY A 10 7.88 -0.95 -25.89
CA GLY A 10 8.52 -2.08 -25.22
C GLY A 10 10.05 -2.15 -25.31
N ARG A 11 10.69 -1.12 -25.85
CA ARG A 11 12.17 -1.04 -25.97
C ARG A 11 12.70 0.11 -25.12
N ILE A 12 13.81 -0.11 -24.42
CA ILE A 12 14.54 0.97 -23.75
C ILE A 12 15.16 1.85 -24.84
N ILE A 13 14.85 3.15 -24.81
CA ILE A 13 15.38 4.14 -25.76
C ILE A 13 16.34 5.13 -25.10
N ALA A 14 16.31 5.26 -23.78
CA ALA A 14 17.29 6.04 -23.03
C ALA A 14 17.36 5.52 -21.59
N GLU A 15 18.56 5.55 -21.03
CA GLU A 15 18.78 5.26 -19.60
C GLU A 15 19.94 6.12 -19.09
N ARG A 16 19.84 6.52 -17.83
CA ARG A 16 20.87 7.28 -17.14
C ARG A 16 20.88 6.87 -15.67
N TYR A 17 22.07 6.78 -15.11
CA TYR A 17 22.32 6.38 -13.71
C TYR A 17 23.08 7.46 -12.98
N GLY A 18 22.82 7.61 -11.70
CA GLY A 18 23.58 8.47 -10.81
C GLY A 18 24.97 7.88 -10.50
N ASP A 19 25.79 8.66 -9.82
CA ASP A 19 27.15 8.23 -9.46
C ASP A 19 27.10 6.97 -8.59
N GLY A 20 27.88 5.97 -8.97
CA GLY A 20 27.94 4.68 -8.30
C GLY A 20 26.73 3.76 -8.53
N ILE A 21 25.76 4.17 -9.34
CA ILE A 21 24.57 3.38 -9.71
C ILE A 21 24.75 2.74 -11.08
N THR A 22 24.35 1.50 -11.21
CA THR A 22 24.37 0.73 -12.46
C THR A 22 22.97 0.19 -12.77
N SER A 23 22.79 -0.41 -13.94
CA SER A 23 21.54 -1.08 -14.33
C SER A 23 21.13 -2.25 -13.40
N THR A 24 22.06 -2.74 -12.60
CA THR A 24 21.84 -3.87 -11.68
C THR A 24 21.83 -3.46 -10.20
N THR A 25 22.02 -2.17 -9.91
CA THR A 25 21.99 -1.68 -8.52
C THR A 25 20.55 -1.70 -8.00
N PRO A 26 20.25 -2.41 -6.89
CA PRO A 26 18.93 -2.35 -6.26
C PRO A 26 18.65 -0.95 -5.72
N LEU A 27 17.48 -0.42 -6.05
CA LEU A 27 17.02 0.88 -5.57
C LEU A 27 15.68 0.72 -4.87
N GLU A 28 15.45 1.55 -3.83
CA GLU A 28 14.16 1.59 -3.17
C GLU A 28 13.08 2.09 -4.12
N SER A 29 12.00 1.30 -4.24
CA SER A 29 10.88 1.64 -5.13
C SER A 29 9.84 2.54 -4.47
N TRP A 30 9.82 2.61 -3.13
CA TRP A 30 8.76 3.29 -2.37
C TRP A 30 7.37 2.93 -2.91
N SER A 31 6.51 3.90 -3.08
CA SER A 31 5.13 3.68 -3.55
C SER A 31 5.00 3.16 -4.99
N MET A 32 6.08 3.13 -5.78
CA MET A 32 6.05 2.41 -7.07
C MET A 32 5.72 0.92 -6.89
N GLY A 33 6.05 0.35 -5.73
CA GLY A 33 5.66 -1.01 -5.35
C GLY A 33 4.16 -1.27 -5.37
N LYS A 34 3.32 -0.24 -5.19
CA LYS A 34 1.86 -0.36 -5.30
C LYS A 34 1.40 -0.76 -6.71
N SER A 35 2.11 -0.32 -7.74
CA SER A 35 1.83 -0.74 -9.13
C SER A 35 2.02 -2.24 -9.31
N LEU A 36 3.06 -2.80 -8.68
CA LEU A 36 3.28 -4.24 -8.69
C LEU A 36 2.17 -4.98 -7.93
N SER A 37 1.83 -4.53 -6.73
CA SER A 37 0.73 -5.12 -5.93
C SER A 37 -0.60 -5.06 -6.68
N GLY A 38 -0.92 -3.93 -7.33
CA GLY A 38 -2.12 -3.79 -8.16
C GLY A 38 -2.12 -4.74 -9.35
N THR A 39 -0.97 -4.92 -10.00
CA THR A 39 -0.81 -5.88 -11.11
C THR A 39 -1.04 -7.32 -10.65
N LEU A 40 -0.45 -7.72 -9.52
CA LEU A 40 -0.64 -9.06 -8.95
C LEU A 40 -2.11 -9.30 -8.59
N MET A 41 -2.78 -8.31 -8.00
CA MET A 41 -4.22 -8.41 -7.74
C MET A 41 -5.02 -8.55 -9.05
N GLY A 42 -4.65 -7.82 -10.09
CA GLY A 42 -5.27 -7.96 -11.42
C GLY A 42 -5.11 -9.37 -12.01
N VAL A 43 -3.97 -10.02 -11.77
CA VAL A 43 -3.76 -11.44 -12.17
C VAL A 43 -4.71 -12.36 -11.42
N LEU A 44 -4.85 -12.20 -10.10
CA LEU A 44 -5.77 -13.01 -9.28
C LEU A 44 -7.23 -12.82 -9.69
N ILE A 45 -7.64 -11.59 -10.01
CA ILE A 45 -8.97 -11.29 -10.52
C ILE A 45 -9.20 -11.97 -11.87
N ARG A 46 -8.25 -11.90 -12.79
CA ARG A 46 -8.33 -12.59 -14.09
C ARG A 46 -8.43 -14.10 -13.94
N GLN A 47 -7.81 -14.67 -12.91
CA GLN A 47 -7.90 -16.10 -12.59
C GLN A 47 -9.21 -16.47 -11.89
N GLY A 48 -10.09 -15.51 -11.58
CA GLY A 48 -11.35 -15.75 -10.89
C GLY A 48 -11.20 -16.00 -9.38
N VAL A 49 -10.02 -15.74 -8.80
CA VAL A 49 -9.79 -15.92 -7.35
C VAL A 49 -10.52 -14.86 -6.55
N TYR A 50 -10.51 -13.62 -7.04
CA TYR A 50 -11.15 -12.46 -6.39
C TYR A 50 -11.95 -11.62 -7.38
N THR A 51 -12.83 -10.77 -6.83
CA THR A 51 -13.47 -9.66 -7.54
C THR A 51 -13.16 -8.35 -6.82
N LEU A 52 -13.15 -7.22 -7.53
CA LEU A 52 -12.80 -5.92 -6.91
C LEU A 52 -13.77 -5.51 -5.82
N ASP A 53 -15.05 -5.81 -6.00
CA ASP A 53 -16.11 -5.31 -5.13
C ASP A 53 -16.50 -6.28 -4.01
N GLN A 54 -15.85 -7.44 -3.93
CA GLN A 54 -16.04 -8.31 -2.78
C GLN A 54 -15.39 -7.73 -1.53
N PRO A 55 -15.89 -8.02 -0.33
CA PRO A 55 -15.20 -7.74 0.92
C PRO A 55 -13.78 -8.31 0.91
N ALA A 56 -12.82 -7.56 1.44
CA ALA A 56 -11.45 -8.01 1.54
C ALA A 56 -11.37 -9.25 2.44
N PRO A 57 -10.73 -10.34 2.02
CA PRO A 57 -10.69 -11.60 2.76
C PRO A 57 -9.66 -11.56 3.90
N ILE A 58 -9.83 -10.60 4.81
CA ILE A 58 -8.95 -10.38 5.96
C ILE A 58 -9.59 -11.02 7.19
N PRO A 59 -8.99 -12.08 7.76
CA PRO A 59 -9.59 -12.82 8.86
C PRO A 59 -9.95 -11.98 10.08
N GLU A 60 -9.11 -10.97 10.38
CA GLU A 60 -9.30 -10.06 11.51
C GLU A 60 -10.58 -9.21 11.41
N TRP A 61 -11.18 -9.09 10.22
CA TRP A 61 -12.37 -8.27 9.98
C TRP A 61 -13.67 -9.08 9.91
N GLN A 62 -13.60 -10.41 10.12
CA GLN A 62 -14.75 -11.30 9.95
C GLN A 62 -15.58 -11.48 11.22
N SER A 63 -15.25 -10.79 12.31
CA SER A 63 -16.05 -10.84 13.55
C SER A 63 -17.43 -10.21 13.34
N PRO A 64 -18.50 -10.80 13.91
CA PRO A 64 -19.83 -10.23 13.80
C PRO A 64 -19.89 -8.76 14.29
N GLY A 65 -20.38 -7.87 13.42
CA GLY A 65 -20.48 -6.44 13.75
C GLY A 65 -19.20 -5.62 13.56
N ASP A 66 -18.12 -6.23 13.07
CA ASP A 66 -16.91 -5.47 12.72
C ASP A 66 -17.19 -4.56 11.50
N PRO A 67 -17.09 -3.24 11.64
CA PRO A 67 -17.37 -2.32 10.53
C PRO A 67 -16.42 -2.52 9.33
N ARG A 68 -15.21 -3.05 9.57
CA ARG A 68 -14.20 -3.32 8.52
C ARG A 68 -14.60 -4.47 7.59
N ALA A 69 -15.56 -5.30 7.98
CA ALA A 69 -16.06 -6.39 7.14
C ALA A 69 -16.64 -5.92 5.79
N THR A 70 -16.99 -4.64 5.68
CA THR A 70 -17.52 -4.05 4.45
C THR A 70 -16.44 -3.44 3.54
N ILE A 71 -15.21 -3.36 3.99
CA ILE A 71 -14.09 -2.82 3.20
C ILE A 71 -13.80 -3.78 2.04
N THR A 72 -13.92 -3.29 0.81
CA THR A 72 -13.68 -4.11 -0.39
C THR A 72 -12.22 -4.08 -0.83
N ILE A 73 -11.84 -5.03 -1.68
CA ILE A 73 -10.53 -5.02 -2.35
C ILE A 73 -10.34 -3.71 -3.12
N ARG A 74 -11.38 -3.18 -3.77
CA ARG A 74 -11.35 -1.88 -4.45
C ARG A 74 -11.00 -0.73 -3.50
N ASN A 75 -11.59 -0.70 -2.30
CA ASN A 75 -11.31 0.35 -1.32
C ASN A 75 -9.83 0.35 -0.91
N ILE A 76 -9.23 -0.83 -0.71
CA ILE A 76 -7.82 -0.97 -0.36
C ILE A 76 -6.93 -0.49 -1.52
N LEU A 77 -7.18 -0.95 -2.75
CA LEU A 77 -6.40 -0.56 -3.92
C LEU A 77 -6.48 0.95 -4.23
N ASN A 78 -7.61 1.58 -3.93
CA ASN A 78 -7.79 3.02 -4.09
C ASN A 78 -7.27 3.83 -2.91
N MET A 79 -6.66 3.20 -1.90
CA MET A 79 -6.20 3.86 -0.65
C MET A 79 -7.33 4.61 0.06
N SER A 80 -8.55 4.07 0.02
CA SER A 80 -9.76 4.68 0.59
C SER A 80 -10.51 3.72 1.52
N SER A 81 -9.76 2.90 2.26
CA SER A 81 -10.31 1.91 3.18
C SER A 81 -11.04 2.51 4.39
N GLY A 82 -10.71 3.73 4.78
CA GLY A 82 -11.20 4.37 5.99
C GLY A 82 -10.51 3.91 7.28
N LEU A 83 -9.45 3.11 7.18
CA LEU A 83 -8.63 2.72 8.33
C LEU A 83 -7.84 3.92 8.86
N ARG A 84 -7.72 4.01 10.19
CA ARG A 84 -6.89 5.04 10.82
C ARG A 84 -5.42 4.63 10.80
N ILE A 85 -4.66 5.32 9.99
CA ILE A 85 -3.21 5.20 9.89
C ILE A 85 -2.63 6.59 10.15
N ILE A 86 -1.81 6.74 11.19
CA ILE A 86 -1.24 8.03 11.59
C ILE A 86 -0.05 8.35 10.69
N ALA A 87 -0.06 9.55 10.14
CA ALA A 87 1.00 10.10 9.32
C ALA A 87 1.49 11.46 9.87
N PRO A 88 2.73 11.90 9.56
CA PRO A 88 3.28 13.13 10.11
C PRO A 88 2.48 14.40 9.79
N GLN A 89 1.71 14.40 8.70
CA GLN A 89 0.85 15.51 8.30
C GLN A 89 -0.52 15.52 8.99
N ASP A 90 -0.81 14.52 9.83
CA ASP A 90 -2.07 14.47 10.54
C ASP A 90 -2.09 15.46 11.69
N PRO A 91 -3.21 16.18 11.93
CA PRO A 91 -3.31 17.21 12.98
C PRO A 91 -3.08 16.69 14.40
N ASP A 92 -3.32 15.41 14.61
CA ASP A 92 -3.16 14.71 15.89
C ASP A 92 -1.85 13.90 15.98
N TYR A 93 -0.91 14.12 15.04
CA TYR A 93 0.41 13.53 15.13
C TYR A 93 1.23 14.21 16.23
N ASP A 94 1.77 13.43 17.14
CA ASP A 94 2.67 13.89 18.21
C ASP A 94 4.13 13.60 17.80
N GLU A 95 4.91 14.65 17.59
CA GLU A 95 6.33 14.55 17.22
C GLU A 95 7.20 13.91 18.34
N ASN A 96 6.74 14.01 19.59
CA ASN A 96 7.42 13.41 20.75
C ASN A 96 6.86 12.03 21.13
N GLY A 97 5.84 11.60 20.41
CA GLY A 97 5.16 10.32 20.62
C GLY A 97 5.80 9.16 19.82
N PRO A 98 5.08 8.07 19.72
CA PRO A 98 5.51 6.94 18.88
C PRO A 98 5.67 7.36 17.43
N TYR A 99 6.54 6.66 16.70
CA TYR A 99 6.68 6.88 15.25
C TYR A 99 5.32 6.82 14.55
N PRO A 100 5.12 7.64 13.49
CA PRO A 100 3.94 7.52 12.65
C PRO A 100 3.82 6.10 12.11
N ASP A 101 2.58 5.62 11.97
CA ASP A 101 2.27 4.23 11.66
C ASP A 101 3.07 3.69 10.46
N HIS A 102 3.25 4.49 9.41
CA HIS A 102 3.96 4.05 8.21
C HIS A 102 5.46 3.81 8.43
N LEU A 103 6.09 4.40 9.44
CA LEU A 103 7.52 4.17 9.73
C LEU A 103 7.75 2.83 10.44
N TYR A 104 6.76 2.29 11.14
CA TYR A 104 6.88 0.98 11.76
C TYR A 104 7.17 -0.13 10.74
N TYR A 105 6.71 0.01 9.50
CA TYR A 105 6.98 -0.96 8.44
C TYR A 105 8.47 -1.09 8.11
N TYR A 106 9.27 -0.06 8.40
CA TYR A 106 10.71 -0.03 8.12
C TYR A 106 11.57 -0.46 9.31
N THR A 107 10.98 -0.68 10.47
CA THR A 107 11.75 -1.08 11.67
C THR A 107 12.20 -2.54 11.62
N GLY A 108 11.69 -3.37 10.72
CA GLY A 108 11.97 -4.79 10.61
C GLY A 108 11.41 -5.66 11.75
N ALA A 109 10.80 -5.05 12.76
CA ALA A 109 10.34 -5.72 13.98
C ALA A 109 8.85 -6.10 13.96
N MET A 110 8.13 -5.85 12.86
CA MET A 110 6.69 -6.10 12.84
C MET A 110 6.23 -6.91 11.62
N ASN A 111 5.12 -7.61 11.81
CA ASN A 111 4.33 -8.17 10.73
C ASN A 111 3.45 -7.07 10.14
N ALA A 112 3.82 -6.55 8.96
CA ALA A 112 3.13 -5.43 8.30
C ALA A 112 1.65 -5.75 8.00
N PHE A 113 1.34 -6.99 7.59
CA PHE A 113 -0.05 -7.42 7.37
C PHE A 113 -0.87 -7.32 8.65
N LYS A 114 -0.40 -7.94 9.74
CA LYS A 114 -1.09 -7.94 11.02
C LYS A 114 -1.27 -6.51 11.55
N TYR A 115 -0.25 -5.67 11.42
CA TYR A 115 -0.33 -4.28 11.86
C TYR A 115 -1.42 -3.53 11.08
N ALA A 116 -1.45 -3.61 9.77
CA ALA A 116 -2.47 -2.97 8.94
C ALA A 116 -3.88 -3.54 9.23
N ALA A 117 -4.01 -4.86 9.34
CA ALA A 117 -5.28 -5.54 9.59
C ALA A 117 -5.89 -5.20 10.96
N THR A 118 -5.08 -4.81 11.94
CA THR A 118 -5.56 -4.44 13.29
C THR A 118 -5.89 -2.96 13.45
N ARG A 119 -5.68 -2.13 12.44
CA ARG A 119 -6.04 -0.71 12.52
C ARG A 119 -7.55 -0.52 12.68
N PRO A 120 -7.98 0.44 13.53
CA PRO A 120 -9.39 0.76 13.64
C PRO A 120 -9.91 1.42 12.38
N GLN A 121 -11.19 1.22 12.07
CA GLN A 121 -11.88 2.04 11.08
C GLN A 121 -12.30 3.35 11.72
N GLN A 122 -11.95 4.46 11.11
CA GLN A 122 -12.34 5.80 11.56
C GLN A 122 -13.33 6.47 10.60
N TRP A 123 -13.23 6.16 9.31
CA TRP A 123 -14.10 6.73 8.29
C TRP A 123 -14.80 5.64 7.49
N GLN A 124 -15.92 5.98 6.88
CA GLN A 124 -16.52 5.10 5.89
C GLN A 124 -15.60 4.94 4.68
N PRO A 125 -15.50 3.75 4.07
CA PRO A 125 -14.74 3.58 2.84
C PRO A 125 -15.17 4.58 1.75
N ASN A 126 -14.23 5.03 0.94
CA ASN A 126 -14.40 6.02 -0.13
C ASN A 126 -14.77 7.45 0.33
N THR A 127 -14.72 7.77 1.61
CA THR A 127 -14.95 9.14 2.09
C THR A 127 -13.66 9.93 2.27
N VAL A 128 -12.57 9.25 2.59
CA VAL A 128 -11.22 9.82 2.76
C VAL A 128 -10.21 8.89 2.08
N GLY A 129 -9.36 9.45 1.24
CA GLY A 129 -8.24 8.72 0.64
C GLY A 129 -7.04 8.72 1.59
N ARG A 130 -6.70 7.56 2.12
CA ARG A 130 -5.48 7.32 2.92
C ARG A 130 -5.07 5.85 2.87
#